data_b28e4f1e253e9874cbf437a847f1a478
#
_entry.id   b28e4f1e253e9874cbf437a847f1a478
#
_cell.length_a   1.000
_cell.length_b   1.000
_cell.length_c   1.000
_cell.angle_alpha   90.00
_cell.angle_beta   90.00
_cell.angle_gamma   90.00
#
_symmetry.space_group_name_H-M   'P 1'
#
loop_
_entity.id
_entity.type
_entity.pdbx_description
1 polymer ?
#
loop_
_entity_poly.entity_id
_entity_poly.type
_entity_poly.pdbx_seq_one_letter_code
_entity_poly.pdbx_strand_id
1 'polypeptide(L)'
;SLNVDLDNLSTLVTLANEELKLQQEYLTRTQNLFERNATTETELDNAETKELAARNGLQKLKNESSSKRQSQKTEAARLKVAEVALRRAQADLNRCTVVASITGRIVDDNIEEGNFVAAGQLLTKITDASLMEIRCQLQPSEVAWIWEQQIVQRSNIAASQSKNEDPIDLIP
;
A
#
# COMPACT_ATOMS: atom_id res chain seq x y z
N SER A 1 9.21 20.71 11.91
CA SER A 1 8.67 21.91 12.54
C SER A 1 7.20 21.77 12.94
N LEU A 2 6.29 21.29 12.07
CA LEU A 2 4.84 21.21 12.39
C LEU A 2 4.52 20.37 13.64
N ASN A 3 5.24 19.27 13.87
CA ASN A 3 5.08 18.46 15.08
C ASN A 3 5.57 19.20 16.33
N VAL A 4 6.69 19.91 16.24
CA VAL A 4 7.23 20.72 17.34
C VAL A 4 6.27 21.87 17.69
N ASP A 5 5.64 22.47 16.69
CA ASP A 5 4.65 23.54 16.89
C ASP A 5 3.40 23.01 17.60
N LEU A 6 2.94 21.79 17.27
CA LEU A 6 1.82 21.14 17.95
C LEU A 6 2.13 20.76 19.39
N ASP A 7 3.35 20.29 19.67
CA ASP A 7 3.79 19.95 21.03
C ASP A 7 3.87 21.23 21.89
N ASN A 8 4.41 22.31 21.34
CA ASN A 8 4.43 23.61 22.02
C ASN A 8 3.01 24.13 22.30
N LEU A 9 2.10 24.04 21.32
CA LEU A 9 0.71 24.43 21.51
C LEU A 9 0.01 23.57 22.56
N SER A 10 0.30 22.27 22.63
CA SER A 10 -0.28 21.38 23.65
C SER A 10 0.15 21.79 25.05
N THR A 11 1.41 22.18 25.22
CA THR A 11 1.96 22.70 26.48
C THR A 11 1.29 24.02 26.84
N LEU A 12 1.14 24.95 25.90
CA LEU A 12 0.45 26.22 26.13
C LEU A 12 -1.01 26.05 26.50
N VAL A 13 -1.73 25.10 25.90
CA VAL A 13 -3.10 24.76 26.26
C VAL A 13 -3.17 24.23 27.69
N THR A 14 -2.20 23.41 28.11
CA THR A 14 -2.14 22.89 29.48
C THR A 14 -1.95 24.04 30.49
N LEU A 15 -0.98 24.92 30.24
CA LEU A 15 -0.71 26.08 31.10
C LEU A 15 -1.91 27.04 31.17
N ALA A 16 -2.55 27.32 30.05
CA ALA A 16 -3.75 28.17 30.01
C ALA A 16 -4.96 27.51 30.75
N ASN A 17 -5.02 26.20 30.75
CA ASN A 17 -6.05 25.49 31.52
C ASN A 17 -5.80 25.56 33.04
N GLU A 18 -4.54 25.50 33.47
CA GLU A 18 -4.15 25.70 34.87
C GLU A 18 -4.43 27.15 35.30
N GLU A 19 -4.09 28.13 34.47
CA GLU A 19 -4.39 29.53 34.73
C GLU A 19 -5.91 29.75 34.88
N LEU A 20 -6.71 29.23 33.98
CA LEU A 20 -8.18 29.31 34.08
C LEU A 20 -8.67 28.72 35.41
N LYS A 21 -8.15 27.58 35.83
CA LYS A 21 -8.51 26.95 37.10
C LYS A 21 -8.19 27.85 38.30
N LEU A 22 -7.02 28.49 38.30
CA LEU A 22 -6.64 29.44 39.36
C LEU A 22 -7.58 30.67 39.38
N GLN A 23 -7.95 31.20 38.23
CA GLN A 23 -8.88 32.33 38.13
C GLN A 23 -10.29 31.92 38.59
N GLN A 24 -10.76 30.70 38.31
CA GLN A 24 -12.02 30.19 38.80
C GLN A 24 -12.03 30.01 40.32
N GLU A 25 -10.94 29.51 40.89
CA GLU A 25 -10.79 29.40 42.35
C GLU A 25 -10.77 30.78 43.01
N TYR A 26 -10.09 31.77 42.38
CA TYR A 26 -10.08 33.14 42.87
C TYR A 26 -11.47 33.79 42.81
N LEU A 27 -12.18 33.61 41.70
CA LEU A 27 -13.56 34.11 41.53
C LEU A 27 -14.49 33.50 42.61
N THR A 28 -14.43 32.18 42.77
CA THR A 28 -15.24 31.48 43.82
C THR A 28 -14.97 32.02 45.22
N ARG A 29 -13.72 32.28 45.54
CA ARG A 29 -13.33 32.86 46.82
C ARG A 29 -13.85 34.27 46.98
N THR A 30 -13.74 35.12 45.96
CA THR A 30 -14.22 36.51 45.95
C THR A 30 -15.75 36.56 46.04
N GLN A 31 -16.48 35.65 45.37
CA GLN A 31 -17.95 35.50 45.50
C GLN A 31 -18.35 35.17 46.95
N ASN A 32 -17.68 34.22 47.56
CA ASN A 32 -17.97 33.86 49.00
C ASN A 32 -17.68 35.02 49.98
N LEU A 33 -16.67 35.86 49.66
CA LEU A 33 -16.35 37.05 50.48
C LEU A 33 -17.40 38.16 50.26
N PHE A 34 -17.87 38.33 49.03
CA PHE A 34 -18.91 39.29 48.69
C PHE A 34 -20.24 38.94 49.38
N GLU A 35 -20.66 37.69 49.39
CA GLU A 35 -21.82 37.23 50.12
C GLU A 35 -21.80 37.51 51.63
N ARG A 36 -20.59 37.57 52.19
CA ARG A 36 -20.32 37.91 53.61
C ARG A 36 -20.10 39.40 53.86
N ASN A 37 -20.29 40.25 52.81
CA ASN A 37 -19.98 41.69 52.82
C ASN A 37 -18.51 42.00 53.21
N ALA A 38 -17.59 41.10 52.83
CA ALA A 38 -16.15 41.22 53.18
C ALA A 38 -15.30 41.70 51.98
N THR A 39 -15.92 41.98 50.84
CA THR A 39 -15.27 42.56 49.64
C THR A 39 -16.22 43.51 48.90
N THR A 40 -15.70 44.22 47.93
CA THR A 40 -16.45 45.21 47.13
C THR A 40 -16.97 44.58 45.84
N GLU A 41 -18.03 45.15 45.27
CA GLU A 41 -18.57 44.76 43.96
C GLU A 41 -17.51 44.94 42.85
N THR A 42 -16.73 45.97 42.93
CA THR A 42 -15.59 46.22 41.99
C THR A 42 -14.57 45.07 41.99
N GLU A 43 -14.28 44.49 43.16
CA GLU A 43 -13.36 43.33 43.24
C GLU A 43 -13.99 42.06 42.66
N LEU A 44 -15.32 41.86 42.80
CA LEU A 44 -16.03 40.76 42.16
C LEU A 44 -16.00 40.93 40.66
N ASP A 45 -16.35 42.09 40.10
CA ASP A 45 -16.33 42.38 38.67
C ASP A 45 -14.91 42.17 38.08
N ASN A 46 -13.87 42.56 38.81
CA ASN A 46 -12.48 42.31 38.41
C ASN A 46 -12.14 40.81 38.36
N ALA A 47 -12.65 40.04 39.32
CA ALA A 47 -12.43 38.59 39.33
C ALA A 47 -13.17 37.89 38.18
N GLU A 48 -14.40 38.31 37.89
CA GLU A 48 -15.15 37.82 36.73
C GLU A 48 -14.48 38.15 35.40
N THR A 49 -13.99 39.40 35.26
CA THR A 49 -13.29 39.83 34.07
C THR A 49 -12.01 39.01 33.84
N LYS A 50 -11.25 38.71 34.89
CA LYS A 50 -10.05 37.85 34.82
C LYS A 50 -10.36 36.42 34.41
N GLU A 51 -11.40 35.84 35.01
CA GLU A 51 -11.84 34.46 34.62
C GLU A 51 -12.25 34.43 33.15
N LEU A 52 -13.06 35.40 32.71
CA LEU A 52 -13.50 35.47 31.31
C LEU A 52 -12.30 35.66 30.36
N ALA A 53 -11.33 36.49 30.72
CA ALA A 53 -10.10 36.68 29.92
C ALA A 53 -9.30 35.36 29.81
N ALA A 54 -9.09 34.62 30.91
CA ALA A 54 -8.40 33.36 30.93
C ALA A 54 -9.15 32.29 30.10
N ARG A 55 -10.47 32.25 30.21
CA ARG A 55 -11.34 31.34 29.42
C ARG A 55 -11.21 31.63 27.92
N ASN A 56 -11.26 32.91 27.51
CA ASN A 56 -11.10 33.33 26.12
C ASN A 56 -9.70 33.00 25.60
N GLY A 57 -8.66 33.19 26.41
CA GLY A 57 -7.29 32.81 26.11
C GLY A 57 -7.16 31.32 25.81
N LEU A 58 -7.69 30.48 26.71
CA LEU A 58 -7.69 29.03 26.53
C LEU A 58 -8.46 28.61 25.25
N GLN A 59 -9.62 29.21 25.00
CA GLN A 59 -10.41 28.89 23.81
C GLN A 59 -9.65 29.24 22.51
N LYS A 60 -8.96 30.39 22.50
CA LYS A 60 -8.12 30.78 21.36
C LYS A 60 -7.01 29.77 21.08
N LEU A 61 -6.29 29.34 22.11
CA LEU A 61 -5.24 28.33 21.97
C LEU A 61 -5.77 26.96 21.52
N LYS A 62 -6.93 26.52 22.02
CA LYS A 62 -7.63 25.30 21.56
C LYS A 62 -8.01 25.38 20.08
N ASN A 63 -8.54 26.52 19.65
CA ASN A 63 -8.91 26.73 18.24
C ASN A 63 -7.65 26.71 17.34
N GLU A 64 -6.57 27.34 17.78
CA GLU A 64 -5.30 27.34 17.05
C GLU A 64 -4.72 25.92 16.94
N SER A 65 -4.69 25.17 18.03
CA SER A 65 -4.24 23.77 18.04
C SER A 65 -5.09 22.91 17.08
N SER A 66 -6.40 23.10 17.10
CA SER A 66 -7.33 22.40 16.21
C SER A 66 -7.07 22.73 14.74
N SER A 67 -6.87 24.00 14.42
CA SER A 67 -6.53 24.48 13.07
C SER A 67 -5.21 23.90 12.58
N LYS A 68 -4.17 23.88 13.41
CA LYS A 68 -2.87 23.30 13.08
C LYS A 68 -2.95 21.79 12.83
N ARG A 69 -3.71 21.05 13.65
CA ARG A 69 -3.98 19.61 13.45
C ARG A 69 -4.70 19.36 12.13
N GLN A 70 -5.66 20.21 11.78
CA GLN A 70 -6.37 20.09 10.51
C GLN A 70 -5.44 20.34 9.32
N SER A 71 -4.58 21.36 9.40
CA SER A 71 -3.56 21.62 8.38
C SER A 71 -2.62 20.42 8.20
N GLN A 72 -2.17 19.80 9.30
CA GLN A 72 -1.32 18.60 9.26
C GLN A 72 -2.02 17.45 8.52
N LYS A 73 -3.31 17.20 8.81
CA LYS A 73 -4.08 16.17 8.11
C LYS A 73 -4.22 16.47 6.62
N THR A 74 -4.41 17.74 6.27
CA THR A 74 -4.52 18.17 4.87
C THR A 74 -3.20 17.96 4.12
N GLU A 75 -2.07 18.33 4.72
CA GLU A 75 -0.76 18.09 4.10
C GLU A 75 -0.44 16.59 3.97
N ALA A 76 -0.78 15.78 4.97
CA ALA A 76 -0.64 14.34 4.88
C ALA A 76 -1.51 13.72 3.76
N ALA A 77 -2.73 14.25 3.56
CA ALA A 77 -3.58 13.84 2.45
C ALA A 77 -2.99 14.24 1.09
N ARG A 78 -2.43 15.45 0.98
CA ARG A 78 -1.75 15.93 -0.23
C ARG A 78 -0.54 15.07 -0.59
N LEU A 79 0.26 14.68 0.41
CA LEU A 79 1.39 13.76 0.19
C LEU A 79 0.91 12.43 -0.38
N LYS A 80 -0.15 11.84 0.18
CA LYS A 80 -0.73 10.59 -0.36
C LYS A 80 -1.20 10.73 -1.81
N VAL A 81 -1.83 11.84 -2.16
CA VAL A 81 -2.25 12.11 -3.54
C VAL A 81 -1.04 12.20 -4.47
N ALA A 82 0.03 12.91 -4.05
CA ALA A 82 1.26 13.02 -4.83
C ALA A 82 1.98 11.66 -4.99
N GLU A 83 2.01 10.84 -3.94
CA GLU A 83 2.56 9.47 -4.01
C GLU A 83 1.79 8.58 -4.99
N VAL A 84 0.46 8.65 -4.98
CA VAL A 84 -0.38 7.91 -5.94
C VAL A 84 -0.15 8.39 -7.36
N ALA A 85 -0.04 9.70 -7.58
CA ALA A 85 0.27 10.28 -8.89
C ALA A 85 1.65 9.81 -9.39
N LEU A 86 2.66 9.82 -8.54
CA LEU A 86 4.00 9.32 -8.85
C LEU A 86 3.96 7.83 -9.22
N ARG A 87 3.28 7.01 -8.42
CA ARG A 87 3.13 5.56 -8.68
C ARG A 87 2.43 5.30 -10.02
N ARG A 88 1.41 6.10 -10.34
CA ARG A 88 0.72 6.02 -11.63
C ARG A 88 1.66 6.36 -12.79
N ALA A 89 2.40 7.45 -12.69
CA ALA A 89 3.36 7.85 -13.73
C ALA A 89 4.47 6.79 -13.91
N GLN A 90 4.95 6.19 -12.83
CA GLN A 90 5.92 5.07 -12.89
C GLN A 90 5.32 3.84 -13.57
N ALA A 91 4.07 3.48 -13.25
CA ALA A 91 3.38 2.37 -13.90
C ALA A 91 3.17 2.63 -15.40
N ASP A 92 2.82 3.85 -15.77
CA ASP A 92 2.66 4.24 -17.18
C ASP A 92 4.01 4.22 -17.92
N LEU A 93 5.09 4.67 -17.28
CA LEU A 93 6.44 4.55 -17.84
C LEU A 93 6.86 3.08 -18.04
N ASN A 94 6.58 2.21 -17.06
CA ASN A 94 6.89 0.78 -17.18
C ASN A 94 6.10 0.10 -18.30
N ARG A 95 4.88 0.57 -18.60
CA ARG A 95 4.08 0.09 -19.74
C ARG A 95 4.62 0.52 -21.10
N CYS A 96 5.49 1.53 -21.14
CA CYS A 96 6.16 1.92 -22.39
C CYS A 96 7.18 0.88 -22.86
N THR A 97 7.61 -0.03 -21.97
CA THR A 97 8.49 -1.14 -22.32
C THR A 97 7.68 -2.44 -22.34
N VAL A 98 7.39 -2.94 -23.54
CA VAL A 98 6.67 -4.20 -23.73
C VAL A 98 7.67 -5.34 -23.81
N VAL A 99 7.59 -6.32 -22.90
CA VAL A 99 8.43 -7.52 -22.89
C VAL A 99 7.60 -8.75 -23.19
N ALA A 100 8.19 -9.73 -23.88
CA ALA A 100 7.56 -11.00 -24.13
C ALA A 100 7.34 -11.75 -22.79
N SER A 101 6.11 -12.18 -22.53
CA SER A 101 5.73 -12.94 -21.33
C SER A 101 6.06 -14.43 -21.41
N ILE A 102 6.34 -14.94 -22.62
CA ILE A 102 6.66 -16.35 -22.91
C ILE A 102 7.86 -16.41 -23.83
N THR A 103 8.62 -17.50 -23.72
CA THR A 103 9.64 -17.86 -24.71
C THR A 103 8.97 -18.56 -25.86
N GLY A 104 9.20 -18.09 -27.09
CA GLY A 104 8.54 -18.65 -28.23
C GLY A 104 8.96 -18.03 -29.56
N ARG A 105 8.26 -18.37 -30.60
CA ARG A 105 8.48 -17.87 -31.96
C ARG A 105 7.44 -16.78 -32.29
N ILE A 106 7.90 -15.66 -32.82
CA ILE A 106 7.04 -14.62 -33.38
C ILE A 106 6.39 -15.18 -34.66
N VAL A 107 5.07 -15.18 -34.70
CA VAL A 107 4.26 -15.67 -35.80
C VAL A 107 3.72 -14.53 -36.63
N ASP A 108 3.42 -13.42 -35.97
CA ASP A 108 2.85 -12.23 -36.61
C ASP A 108 3.40 -10.99 -35.94
N ASP A 109 3.79 -10.01 -36.75
CA ASP A 109 4.35 -8.74 -36.30
C ASP A 109 3.60 -7.60 -37.00
N ASN A 110 2.89 -6.81 -36.21
CA ASN A 110 2.02 -5.74 -36.73
C ASN A 110 2.56 -4.34 -36.39
N ILE A 111 3.83 -4.24 -36.05
CA ILE A 111 4.46 -2.98 -35.64
C ILE A 111 5.75 -2.75 -36.42
N GLU A 112 5.96 -1.48 -36.81
CA GLU A 112 7.20 -1.01 -37.38
C GLU A 112 7.74 0.16 -36.56
N GLU A 113 9.06 0.38 -36.65
CA GLU A 113 9.69 1.50 -35.98
C GLU A 113 9.09 2.83 -36.42
N GLY A 114 8.72 3.69 -35.49
CA GLY A 114 8.08 4.98 -35.75
C GLY A 114 6.54 4.94 -35.84
N ASN A 115 5.91 3.78 -35.78
CA ASN A 115 4.46 3.67 -35.79
C ASN A 115 3.85 4.07 -34.45
N PHE A 116 2.70 4.74 -34.51
CA PHE A 116 1.88 5.02 -33.33
C PHE A 116 1.08 3.78 -32.97
N VAL A 117 1.12 3.40 -31.70
CA VAL A 117 0.35 2.28 -31.14
C VAL A 117 -0.72 2.78 -30.17
N ALA A 118 -1.94 2.31 -30.34
CA ALA A 118 -3.05 2.63 -29.46
C ALA A 118 -3.15 1.64 -28.28
N ALA A 119 -3.75 2.08 -27.20
CA ALA A 119 -4.01 1.19 -26.06
C ALA A 119 -4.92 0.02 -26.48
N GLY A 120 -4.48 -1.21 -26.20
CA GLY A 120 -5.21 -2.43 -26.57
C GLY A 120 -4.94 -2.94 -27.99
N GLN A 121 -4.08 -2.30 -28.75
CA GLN A 121 -3.68 -2.76 -30.07
C GLN A 121 -2.81 -4.03 -29.97
N LEU A 122 -3.07 -5.01 -30.85
CA LEU A 122 -2.23 -6.21 -30.98
C LEU A 122 -0.92 -5.82 -31.65
N LEU A 123 0.20 -5.99 -30.94
CA LEU A 123 1.53 -5.66 -31.43
C LEU A 123 2.15 -6.86 -32.17
N THR A 124 2.24 -7.98 -31.47
CA THR A 124 2.95 -9.17 -31.94
C THR A 124 2.25 -10.42 -31.42
N LYS A 125 2.25 -11.48 -32.20
CA LYS A 125 1.75 -12.80 -31.80
C LYS A 125 2.93 -13.74 -31.57
N ILE A 126 3.07 -14.25 -30.34
CA ILE A 126 4.11 -15.21 -29.97
C ILE A 126 3.45 -16.57 -29.72
N THR A 127 4.04 -17.63 -30.29
CA THR A 127 3.60 -19.02 -30.08
C THR A 127 4.70 -19.74 -29.31
N ASP A 128 4.32 -20.45 -28.26
CA ASP A 128 5.21 -21.34 -27.52
C ASP A 128 5.69 -22.46 -28.46
N ALA A 129 7.01 -22.59 -28.59
CA ALA A 129 7.65 -23.60 -29.44
C ALA A 129 8.18 -24.80 -28.63
N SER A 130 7.97 -24.82 -27.29
CA SER A 130 8.43 -25.90 -26.42
C SER A 130 7.61 -27.17 -26.56
N LEU A 131 6.34 -27.07 -26.96
CA LEU A 131 5.41 -28.18 -27.12
C LEU A 131 4.72 -28.08 -28.48
N MET A 132 4.75 -29.16 -29.24
CA MET A 132 4.04 -29.29 -30.49
C MET A 132 2.98 -30.41 -30.33
N GLU A 133 1.73 -30.08 -30.54
CA GLU A 133 0.65 -31.07 -30.61
C GLU A 133 0.38 -31.39 -32.08
N ILE A 134 0.54 -32.66 -32.45
CA ILE A 134 0.23 -33.15 -33.78
C ILE A 134 -1.04 -33.98 -33.68
N ARG A 135 -2.10 -33.54 -34.37
CA ARG A 135 -3.34 -34.32 -34.53
C ARG A 135 -3.32 -35.01 -35.88
N CYS A 136 -3.19 -36.31 -35.86
CA CYS A 136 -3.30 -37.12 -37.07
C CYS A 136 -4.52 -38.02 -36.99
N GLN A 137 -5.22 -38.21 -38.08
CA GLN A 137 -6.29 -39.21 -38.25
C GLN A 137 -5.66 -40.46 -38.80
N LEU A 138 -5.65 -41.53 -38.00
CA LEU A 138 -5.12 -42.82 -38.40
C LEU A 138 -6.28 -43.75 -38.74
N GLN A 139 -6.13 -44.55 -39.79
CA GLN A 139 -7.08 -45.64 -40.05
C GLN A 139 -6.85 -46.79 -39.08
N PRO A 140 -7.87 -47.60 -38.73
CA PRO A 140 -7.73 -48.71 -37.78
C PRO A 140 -6.61 -49.68 -38.11
N SER A 141 -6.33 -49.93 -39.38
CA SER A 141 -5.23 -50.76 -39.87
C SER A 141 -3.84 -50.21 -39.55
N GLU A 142 -3.69 -48.90 -39.45
CA GLU A 142 -2.43 -48.22 -39.18
C GLU A 142 -2.12 -48.17 -37.66
N VAL A 143 -3.17 -48.19 -36.83
CA VAL A 143 -3.02 -48.23 -35.36
C VAL A 143 -2.43 -49.56 -34.92
N ALA A 144 -2.80 -50.65 -35.53
CA ALA A 144 -2.24 -51.97 -35.22
C ALA A 144 -0.72 -52.03 -35.37
N TRP A 145 -0.20 -51.44 -36.44
CA TRP A 145 1.26 -51.36 -36.69
C TRP A 145 2.00 -50.50 -35.65
N ILE A 146 1.42 -49.42 -35.19
CA ILE A 146 2.04 -48.55 -34.16
C ILE A 146 2.13 -49.29 -32.82
N TRP A 147 1.09 -50.06 -32.46
CA TRP A 147 1.08 -50.84 -31.23
C TRP A 147 2.09 -51.98 -31.26
N GLU A 148 2.27 -52.63 -32.38
CA GLU A 148 3.24 -53.72 -32.57
C GLU A 148 4.68 -53.19 -32.38
N GLN A 149 5.00 -52.04 -32.91
CA GLN A 149 6.31 -51.37 -32.65
C GLN A 149 6.53 -50.97 -31.19
N GLN A 150 5.50 -50.52 -30.46
CA GLN A 150 5.63 -50.19 -29.04
C GLN A 150 5.91 -51.43 -28.19
N ILE A 151 5.31 -52.57 -28.53
CA ILE A 151 5.55 -53.83 -27.82
C ILE A 151 7.00 -54.27 -28.02
N VAL A 152 7.52 -54.21 -29.23
CA VAL A 152 8.91 -54.57 -29.56
C VAL A 152 9.90 -53.63 -28.85
N GLN A 153 9.65 -52.33 -28.79
CA GLN A 153 10.52 -51.41 -28.04
C GLN A 153 10.51 -51.69 -26.53
N ARG A 154 9.35 -51.95 -25.93
CA ARG A 154 9.25 -52.31 -24.50
C ARG A 154 9.97 -53.60 -24.17
N SER A 155 9.88 -54.62 -25.04
CA SER A 155 10.61 -55.88 -24.86
C SER A 155 12.13 -55.71 -24.97
N ASN A 156 12.59 -54.85 -25.87
CA ASN A 156 14.02 -54.55 -26.02
C ASN A 156 14.58 -53.77 -24.83
N ILE A 157 13.81 -52.85 -24.26
CA ILE A 157 14.21 -52.07 -23.02
C ILE A 157 14.25 -53.05 -21.82
N ALA A 158 13.29 -53.92 -21.67
CA ALA A 158 13.26 -54.93 -20.60
C ALA A 158 14.43 -55.94 -20.72
N ALA A 159 14.75 -56.36 -21.94
CA ALA A 159 15.89 -57.25 -22.20
C ALA A 159 17.27 -56.57 -21.96
N SER A 160 17.38 -55.27 -22.18
CA SER A 160 18.62 -54.53 -21.87
C SER A 160 18.80 -54.26 -20.37
N GLN A 161 17.74 -54.16 -19.61
CA GLN A 161 17.78 -53.99 -18.15
C GLN A 161 18.13 -55.29 -17.42
N SER A 162 17.69 -56.46 -17.92
CA SER A 162 18.01 -57.76 -17.33
C SER A 162 19.46 -58.22 -17.58
N LYS A 163 20.17 -57.56 -18.47
CA LYS A 163 21.55 -57.88 -18.81
C LYS A 163 22.61 -57.15 -17.97
N ASN A 164 22.19 -56.21 -17.12
CA ASN A 164 23.04 -55.44 -16.22
C ASN A 164 22.97 -55.85 -14.74
N GLU A 165 22.32 -56.94 -14.40
CA GLU A 165 22.45 -57.56 -13.10
C GLU A 165 23.59 -58.60 -13.14
N ASP A 166 24.82 -58.16 -12.94
CA ASP A 166 25.92 -59.05 -12.59
C ASP A 166 25.63 -59.67 -11.21
N PRO A 167 25.83 -61.00 -11.04
CA PRO A 167 25.69 -61.66 -9.75
C PRO A 167 26.79 -61.14 -8.81
N ILE A 168 26.38 -60.57 -7.69
CA ILE A 168 27.28 -60.23 -6.58
C ILE A 168 27.86 -61.54 -6.04
N ASP A 169 29.13 -61.80 -6.35
CA ASP A 169 29.91 -62.85 -5.74
C ASP A 169 30.06 -62.61 -4.24
N LEU A 170 29.33 -63.37 -3.45
CA LEU A 170 29.56 -63.54 -2.03
C LEU A 170 30.75 -64.51 -1.86
N ILE A 171 31.92 -63.96 -1.52
CA ILE A 171 33.07 -64.74 -1.05
C ILE A 171 33.13 -64.67 0.48
N PRO A 172 33.52 -65.72 1.20
CA PRO A 172 33.31 -66.03 2.60
C PRO A 172 34.09 -65.22 3.63
#